data_2021f9cac4d9d6f6a65ae718466e02ab
#
_entry.id   2021f9cac4d9d6f6a65ae718466e02ab
#
_cell.length_a   1.000
_cell.length_b   1.000
_cell.length_c   1.000
_cell.angle_alpha   90.00
_cell.angle_beta   90.00
_cell.angle_gamma   90.00
#
_symmetry.space_group_name_H-M   'P 1'
#
loop_
_entity.id
_entity.type
_entity.pdbx_description
1 polymer ?
#
loop_
_entity_poly.entity_id
_entity_poly.type
_entity_poly.pdbx_seq_one_letter_code
_entity_poly.pdbx_strand_id
1 'polypeptide(L)'
;MKEVILDTETTGLDVKDGHRIVEIGCLELDNFILTTKKFHCYLNPERKVSDQALKVHGYTNSFLATKKKFSQIVDEFLEFIRDKKLVIHNAAFDLSHLNNELAILGKNKISPQNVVDTLELARKKFPGSQNSLDALCKRYKIDNSRRVKHTALIDCELLSKVYVNLAGQKEPTFDLKIGDSSSFSETTNSKIKYYKKVIKPTQEEIKLHKDFLKSSLKKNFFN
;
A
#
# COMPACT_ATOMS: atom_id res chain seq x y z
N MET A 1 6.79 -9.52 -7.61
CA MET A 1 7.47 -8.30 -8.14
C MET A 1 7.64 -7.34 -6.98
N LYS A 2 8.89 -6.90 -6.73
CA LYS A 2 9.16 -6.02 -5.59
C LYS A 2 8.94 -4.55 -5.97
N GLU A 3 8.23 -3.85 -5.11
CA GLU A 3 7.93 -2.42 -5.23
C GLU A 3 8.26 -1.73 -3.91
N VAL A 4 8.46 -0.42 -3.96
CA VAL A 4 8.70 0.42 -2.77
C VAL A 4 7.69 1.54 -2.77
N ILE A 5 6.84 1.57 -1.76
CA ILE A 5 6.03 2.74 -1.45
C ILE A 5 6.97 3.78 -0.85
N LEU A 6 6.95 4.99 -1.37
CA LEU A 6 7.81 6.08 -0.95
C LEU A 6 7.00 7.35 -0.73
N ASP A 7 7.35 8.07 0.30
CA ASP A 7 6.82 9.40 0.63
C ASP A 7 7.91 10.25 1.29
N THR A 8 7.87 11.56 1.11
CA THR A 8 8.84 12.49 1.70
C THR A 8 8.16 13.69 2.34
N GLU A 9 8.72 14.15 3.47
CA GLU A 9 8.41 15.46 4.03
C GLU A 9 9.55 16.44 3.74
N THR A 10 9.21 17.71 3.56
CA THR A 10 10.15 18.74 3.08
C THR A 10 10.04 20.02 3.88
N THR A 11 11.03 20.91 3.74
CA THR A 11 11.00 22.25 4.36
C THR A 11 10.01 23.20 3.68
N GLY A 12 9.41 22.83 2.54
CA GLY A 12 8.46 23.61 1.77
C GLY A 12 8.23 23.04 0.37
N LEU A 13 7.50 23.73 -0.48
CA LEU A 13 6.92 23.14 -1.68
C LEU A 13 7.86 23.05 -2.89
N ASP A 14 8.65 24.09 -3.19
CA ASP A 14 9.42 24.16 -4.45
C ASP A 14 10.93 24.06 -4.20
N VAL A 15 11.57 23.12 -4.90
CA VAL A 15 13.03 22.98 -4.90
C VAL A 15 13.75 24.21 -5.44
N LYS A 16 13.11 25.03 -6.30
CA LYS A 16 13.67 26.27 -6.83
C LYS A 16 13.90 27.32 -5.73
N ASP A 17 13.07 27.25 -4.68
CA ASP A 17 13.23 28.08 -3.47
C ASP A 17 14.26 27.50 -2.50
N GLY A 18 14.97 26.47 -2.93
CA GLY A 18 15.98 25.76 -2.16
C GLY A 18 15.43 24.85 -1.09
N HIS A 19 14.14 24.47 -1.14
CA HIS A 19 13.56 23.55 -0.17
C HIS A 19 14.21 22.16 -0.24
N ARG A 20 14.35 21.53 0.94
CA ARG A 20 15.10 20.30 1.17
C ARG A 20 14.23 19.26 1.87
N ILE A 21 14.60 17.99 1.77
CA ILE A 21 13.93 16.87 2.42
C ILE A 21 14.25 16.87 3.93
N VAL A 22 13.24 16.60 4.77
CA VAL A 22 13.36 16.45 6.24
C VAL A 22 13.01 15.06 6.73
N GLU A 23 12.26 14.28 5.95
CA GLU A 23 11.94 12.87 6.27
C GLU A 23 11.81 12.08 4.98
N ILE A 24 12.27 10.83 5.00
CA ILE A 24 12.03 9.84 3.95
C ILE A 24 11.43 8.60 4.59
N GLY A 25 10.29 8.16 4.08
CA GLY A 25 9.66 6.89 4.41
C GLY A 25 9.61 5.99 3.19
N CYS A 26 10.01 4.71 3.37
CA CYS A 26 9.90 3.70 2.33
C CYS A 26 9.43 2.38 2.96
N LEU A 27 8.46 1.72 2.31
CA LEU A 27 7.98 0.40 2.67
C LEU A 27 8.07 -0.53 1.47
N GLU A 28 8.64 -1.72 1.64
CA GLU A 28 8.72 -2.71 0.56
C GLU A 28 7.41 -3.50 0.46
N LEU A 29 6.91 -3.63 -0.77
CA LEU A 29 5.86 -4.58 -1.15
C LEU A 29 6.48 -5.73 -1.96
N ASP A 30 5.98 -6.94 -1.75
CA ASP A 30 6.20 -8.07 -2.64
C ASP A 30 4.85 -8.61 -3.11
N ASN A 31 4.59 -8.50 -4.43
CA ASN A 31 3.30 -8.85 -5.03
C ASN A 31 2.10 -8.23 -4.28
N PHE A 32 2.14 -6.92 -4.05
CA PHE A 32 1.14 -6.11 -3.31
C PHE A 32 1.01 -6.45 -1.82
N ILE A 33 1.83 -7.32 -1.26
CA ILE A 33 1.85 -7.65 0.16
C ILE A 33 2.97 -6.86 0.84
N LEU A 34 2.63 -6.13 1.91
CA LEU A 34 3.60 -5.38 2.70
C LEU A 34 4.57 -6.35 3.38
N THR A 35 5.87 -6.15 3.17
CA THR A 35 6.93 -6.91 3.84
C THR A 35 7.34 -6.24 5.16
N THR A 36 8.26 -6.85 5.89
CA THR A 36 8.85 -6.24 7.10
C THR A 36 9.98 -5.25 6.80
N LYS A 37 10.41 -5.15 5.52
CA LYS A 37 11.51 -4.28 5.12
C LYS A 37 11.03 -2.86 4.95
N LYS A 38 11.70 -1.94 5.61
CA LYS A 38 11.46 -0.51 5.55
C LYS A 38 12.76 0.28 5.60
N PHE A 39 12.75 1.44 4.98
CA PHE A 39 13.76 2.49 5.16
C PHE A 39 13.06 3.72 5.71
N HIS A 40 13.57 4.27 6.80
CA HIS A 40 12.98 5.46 7.41
C HIS A 40 14.07 6.29 8.07
N CYS A 41 14.11 7.58 7.75
CA CYS A 41 15.02 8.50 8.40
C CYS A 41 14.49 9.93 8.43
N TYR A 42 14.82 10.65 9.51
CA TYR A 42 14.72 12.10 9.58
C TYR A 42 16.04 12.70 9.14
N LEU A 43 15.98 13.86 8.47
CA LEU A 43 17.15 14.52 7.89
C LEU A 43 17.32 15.94 8.39
N ASN A 44 18.57 16.33 8.58
CA ASN A 44 18.93 17.71 8.75
C ASN A 44 18.98 18.40 7.37
N PRO A 45 18.04 19.30 7.07
CA PRO A 45 17.97 19.96 5.77
C PRO A 45 18.98 21.09 5.60
N GLU A 46 19.77 21.42 6.64
CA GLU A 46 20.71 22.55 6.69
C GLU A 46 20.07 23.91 6.36
N ARG A 47 18.76 24.01 6.56
CA ARG A 47 17.97 25.24 6.39
C ARG A 47 16.77 25.25 7.33
N LYS A 48 16.12 26.40 7.45
CA LYS A 48 14.91 26.55 8.26
C LYS A 48 13.70 25.92 7.54
N VAL A 49 12.86 25.27 8.30
CA VAL A 49 11.55 24.78 7.86
C VAL A 49 10.61 25.96 7.74
N SER A 50 9.82 26.03 6.67
CA SER A 50 8.79 27.05 6.53
C SER A 50 7.65 26.84 7.53
N ASP A 51 6.95 27.91 7.92
CA ASP A 51 5.82 27.81 8.85
C ASP A 51 4.69 26.93 8.32
N GLN A 52 4.52 26.89 7.00
CA GLN A 52 3.53 26.03 6.34
C GLN A 52 3.91 24.55 6.50
N ALA A 53 5.14 24.17 6.20
CA ALA A 53 5.64 22.81 6.35
C ALA A 53 5.61 22.36 7.83
N LEU A 54 6.01 23.26 8.76
CA LEU A 54 5.94 22.98 10.19
C LEU A 54 4.50 22.65 10.65
N LYS A 55 3.49 23.34 10.12
CA LYS A 55 2.08 23.04 10.43
C LYS A 55 1.65 21.66 9.92
N VAL A 56 2.22 21.20 8.79
CA VAL A 56 1.89 19.92 8.17
C VAL A 56 2.52 18.76 8.94
N HIS A 57 3.85 18.69 9.01
CA HIS A 57 4.56 17.55 9.60
C HIS A 57 4.97 17.75 11.08
N GLY A 58 5.10 18.99 11.55
CA GLY A 58 5.38 19.30 12.96
C GLY A 58 6.86 19.21 13.38
N TYR A 59 7.80 18.98 12.44
CA TYR A 59 9.23 18.85 12.78
C TYR A 59 9.89 20.22 12.95
N THR A 60 10.37 20.48 14.17
CA THR A 60 11.04 21.73 14.50
C THR A 60 12.48 21.78 14.00
N ASN A 61 13.02 22.97 13.78
CA ASN A 61 14.41 23.15 13.38
C ASN A 61 15.39 22.54 14.39
N SER A 62 15.10 22.64 15.72
CA SER A 62 15.91 22.04 16.76
C SER A 62 15.94 20.50 16.71
N PHE A 63 14.81 19.88 16.41
CA PHE A 63 14.72 18.43 16.21
C PHE A 63 15.54 17.98 15.01
N LEU A 64 15.42 18.67 13.87
CA LEU A 64 16.09 18.30 12.64
C LEU A 64 17.60 18.57 12.66
N ALA A 65 18.06 19.58 13.39
CA ALA A 65 19.48 19.91 13.50
C ALA A 65 20.34 18.75 14.03
N THR A 66 19.74 17.84 14.82
CA THR A 66 20.45 16.68 15.37
C THR A 66 20.45 15.45 14.46
N LYS A 67 19.79 15.52 13.31
CA LYS A 67 19.64 14.38 12.39
C LYS A 67 20.79 14.29 11.40
N LYS A 68 20.90 13.12 10.75
CA LYS A 68 21.85 12.90 9.65
C LYS A 68 21.52 13.81 8.47
N LYS A 69 22.53 14.23 7.71
CA LYS A 69 22.32 14.88 6.42
C LYS A 69 22.01 13.86 5.34
N PHE A 70 21.37 14.27 4.25
CA PHE A 70 21.07 13.38 3.11
C PHE A 70 22.33 12.68 2.57
N SER A 71 23.47 13.39 2.52
CA SER A 71 24.75 12.84 2.08
C SER A 71 25.25 11.62 2.90
N GLN A 72 24.79 11.48 4.15
CA GLN A 72 25.20 10.40 5.04
C GLN A 72 24.33 9.14 4.92
N ILE A 73 23.17 9.23 4.23
CA ILE A 73 22.21 8.13 4.10
C ILE A 73 21.94 7.75 2.64
N VAL A 74 22.42 8.53 1.69
CA VAL A 74 22.07 8.39 0.28
C VAL A 74 22.42 7.01 -0.29
N ASP A 75 23.53 6.42 0.11
CA ASP A 75 23.97 5.11 -0.42
C ASP A 75 23.05 3.98 0.13
N GLU A 76 22.68 4.05 1.40
CA GLU A 76 21.72 3.13 2.01
C GLU A 76 20.33 3.28 1.38
N PHE A 77 19.91 4.51 1.14
CA PHE A 77 18.64 4.80 0.46
C PHE A 77 18.62 4.24 -0.97
N LEU A 78 19.64 4.52 -1.78
CA LEU A 78 19.75 4.03 -3.15
C LEU A 78 19.82 2.50 -3.21
N GLU A 79 20.51 1.85 -2.26
CA GLU A 79 20.54 0.40 -2.14
C GLU A 79 19.15 -0.16 -1.83
N PHE A 80 18.40 0.49 -0.93
CA PHE A 80 17.04 0.05 -0.57
C PHE A 80 16.08 0.08 -1.77
N ILE A 81 16.16 1.09 -2.63
CA ILE A 81 15.28 1.24 -3.81
C ILE A 81 15.81 0.54 -5.07
N ARG A 82 17.05 -0.02 -5.04
CA ARG A 82 17.67 -0.65 -6.20
C ARG A 82 16.78 -1.74 -6.77
N ASP A 83 16.64 -1.75 -8.11
CA ASP A 83 15.90 -2.75 -8.89
C ASP A 83 14.42 -2.94 -8.49
N LYS A 84 13.85 -1.95 -7.80
CA LYS A 84 12.46 -1.96 -7.37
C LYS A 84 11.70 -0.80 -8.02
N LYS A 85 10.45 -1.05 -8.37
CA LYS A 85 9.55 0.00 -8.85
C LYS A 85 9.12 0.88 -7.68
N LEU A 86 9.17 2.19 -7.85
CA LEU A 86 8.70 3.13 -6.83
C LEU A 86 7.21 3.41 -7.02
N VAL A 87 6.48 3.49 -5.92
CA VAL A 87 5.05 3.82 -5.89
C VAL A 87 4.88 5.04 -4.99
N ILE A 88 4.46 6.15 -5.58
CA ILE A 88 4.43 7.47 -4.92
C ILE A 88 3.09 8.14 -5.22
N HIS A 89 2.57 8.94 -4.30
CA HIS A 89 1.34 9.71 -4.50
C HIS A 89 1.68 11.16 -4.87
N ASN A 90 1.42 11.59 -6.09
CA ASN A 90 1.90 12.86 -6.67
C ASN A 90 3.43 12.84 -6.85
N ALA A 91 3.89 11.84 -7.57
CA ALA A 91 5.31 11.50 -7.73
C ALA A 91 6.20 12.65 -8.20
N ALA A 92 5.67 13.60 -8.97
CA ALA A 92 6.42 14.76 -9.45
C ALA A 92 7.03 15.59 -8.29
N PHE A 93 6.32 15.70 -7.17
CA PHE A 93 6.77 16.42 -5.99
C PHE A 93 8.00 15.74 -5.35
N ASP A 94 7.85 14.48 -4.96
CA ASP A 94 8.92 13.73 -4.27
C ASP A 94 10.14 13.54 -5.16
N LEU A 95 9.93 13.20 -6.44
CA LEU A 95 11.02 13.06 -7.40
C LEU A 95 11.80 14.36 -7.61
N SER A 96 11.12 15.51 -7.59
CA SER A 96 11.79 16.80 -7.73
C SER A 96 12.79 17.05 -6.58
N HIS A 97 12.35 16.78 -5.34
CA HIS A 97 13.17 16.93 -4.15
C HIS A 97 14.29 15.89 -4.06
N LEU A 98 13.97 14.60 -4.30
CA LEU A 98 14.98 13.53 -4.31
C LEU A 98 16.03 13.75 -5.38
N ASN A 99 15.63 14.11 -6.60
CA ASN A 99 16.56 14.36 -7.69
C ASN A 99 17.40 15.62 -7.48
N ASN A 100 16.87 16.61 -6.76
CA ASN A 100 17.66 17.78 -6.35
C ASN A 100 18.74 17.39 -5.32
N GLU A 101 18.38 16.60 -4.30
CA GLU A 101 19.35 16.10 -3.32
C GLU A 101 20.45 15.24 -3.98
N LEU A 102 20.05 14.36 -4.91
CA LEU A 102 20.99 13.54 -5.68
C LEU A 102 21.92 14.39 -6.56
N ALA A 103 21.37 15.42 -7.22
CA ALA A 103 22.16 16.33 -8.06
C ALA A 103 23.21 17.11 -7.26
N ILE A 104 22.87 17.58 -6.05
CA ILE A 104 23.82 18.25 -5.14
C ILE A 104 25.02 17.33 -4.82
N LEU A 105 24.79 16.01 -4.77
CA LEU A 105 25.83 15.02 -4.49
C LEU A 105 26.49 14.42 -5.75
N GLY A 106 26.14 14.93 -6.94
CA GLY A 106 26.68 14.42 -8.22
C GLY A 106 26.23 12.97 -8.53
N LYS A 107 25.11 12.51 -7.95
CA LYS A 107 24.57 11.18 -8.18
C LYS A 107 23.52 11.17 -9.30
N ASN A 108 23.30 9.99 -9.89
CA ASN A 108 22.31 9.81 -10.94
C ASN A 108 20.89 10.06 -10.43
N LYS A 109 20.09 10.71 -11.26
CA LYS A 109 18.67 10.96 -10.97
C LYS A 109 17.85 9.66 -11.01
N ILE A 110 16.80 9.59 -10.20
CA ILE A 110 15.78 8.55 -10.28
C ILE A 110 14.95 8.80 -11.54
N SER A 111 14.88 7.78 -12.41
CA SER A 111 14.09 7.86 -13.64
C SER A 111 12.60 7.76 -13.36
N PRO A 112 11.75 8.65 -13.91
CA PRO A 112 10.30 8.54 -13.76
C PRO A 112 9.71 7.29 -14.42
N GLN A 113 10.43 6.64 -15.35
CA GLN A 113 9.97 5.41 -16.01
C GLN A 113 9.83 4.24 -15.03
N ASN A 114 10.55 4.28 -13.90
CA ASN A 114 10.47 3.26 -12.85
C ASN A 114 9.56 3.69 -11.69
N VAL A 115 8.63 4.63 -11.94
CA VAL A 115 7.75 5.18 -10.91
C VAL A 115 6.29 5.00 -11.31
N VAL A 116 5.47 4.56 -10.35
CA VAL A 116 4.01 4.56 -10.44
C VAL A 116 3.49 5.74 -9.65
N ASP A 117 2.87 6.70 -10.33
CA ASP A 117 2.14 7.78 -9.67
C ASP A 117 0.71 7.34 -9.36
N THR A 118 0.42 7.13 -8.08
CA THR A 118 -0.92 6.70 -7.65
C THR A 118 -1.97 7.79 -7.77
N LEU A 119 -1.58 9.08 -7.81
CA LEU A 119 -2.51 10.18 -8.08
C LEU A 119 -2.99 10.13 -9.54
N GLU A 120 -2.11 9.82 -10.48
CA GLU A 120 -2.51 9.62 -11.89
C GLU A 120 -3.42 8.40 -12.05
N LEU A 121 -3.11 7.28 -11.37
CA LEU A 121 -3.98 6.11 -11.35
C LEU A 121 -5.36 6.45 -10.79
N ALA A 122 -5.41 7.19 -9.68
CA ALA A 122 -6.65 7.60 -9.06
C ALA A 122 -7.47 8.54 -9.96
N ARG A 123 -6.83 9.49 -10.64
CA ARG A 123 -7.49 10.41 -11.60
C ARG A 123 -8.11 9.67 -12.77
N LYS A 124 -7.42 8.64 -13.30
CA LYS A 124 -7.96 7.78 -14.37
C LYS A 124 -9.16 6.96 -13.88
N LYS A 125 -9.11 6.45 -12.65
CA LYS A 125 -10.18 5.61 -12.08
C LYS A 125 -11.38 6.42 -11.59
N PHE A 126 -11.15 7.64 -11.11
CA PHE A 126 -12.16 8.54 -10.51
C PHE A 126 -12.04 9.96 -11.09
N PRO A 127 -12.36 10.14 -12.38
CA PRO A 127 -12.27 11.46 -13.01
C PRO A 127 -13.21 12.44 -12.32
N GLY A 128 -12.78 13.70 -12.19
CA GLY A 128 -13.57 14.78 -11.57
C GLY A 128 -13.72 14.69 -10.04
N SER A 129 -13.18 13.66 -9.38
CA SER A 129 -13.25 13.49 -7.93
C SER A 129 -12.01 14.00 -7.22
N GLN A 130 -12.13 14.29 -5.91
CA GLN A 130 -10.95 14.50 -5.07
C GLN A 130 -10.17 13.19 -4.95
N ASN A 131 -8.87 13.26 -5.22
CA ASN A 131 -7.96 12.11 -5.25
C ASN A 131 -6.73 12.31 -4.35
N SER A 132 -6.82 13.17 -3.31
CA SER A 132 -5.81 13.21 -2.25
C SER A 132 -5.76 11.88 -1.48
N LEU A 133 -4.65 11.60 -0.79
CA LEU A 133 -4.50 10.37 0.00
C LEU A 133 -5.66 10.21 1.00
N ASP A 134 -6.05 11.28 1.70
CA ASP A 134 -7.21 11.25 2.63
C ASP A 134 -8.54 10.97 1.92
N ALA A 135 -8.76 11.57 0.75
CA ALA A 135 -9.97 11.32 -0.04
C ALA A 135 -10.04 9.85 -0.52
N LEU A 136 -8.90 9.28 -0.88
CA LEU A 136 -8.79 7.87 -1.27
C LEU A 136 -8.96 6.94 -0.07
N CYS A 137 -8.38 7.25 1.08
CA CYS A 137 -8.60 6.50 2.33
C CYS A 137 -10.09 6.48 2.68
N LYS A 138 -10.76 7.62 2.65
CA LYS A 138 -12.22 7.70 2.90
C LYS A 138 -13.01 6.86 1.90
N ARG A 139 -12.68 6.92 0.61
CA ARG A 139 -13.36 6.17 -0.45
C ARG A 139 -13.22 4.66 -0.29
N TYR A 140 -12.03 4.19 0.08
CA TYR A 140 -11.75 2.78 0.29
C TYR A 140 -12.01 2.29 1.72
N LYS A 141 -12.56 3.18 2.61
CA LYS A 141 -12.82 2.88 4.02
C LYS A 141 -11.57 2.42 4.78
N ILE A 142 -10.42 3.01 4.44
CA ILE A 142 -9.15 2.80 5.13
C ILE A 142 -9.10 3.76 6.32
N ASP A 143 -8.89 3.22 7.50
CA ASP A 143 -8.74 4.03 8.73
C ASP A 143 -7.45 4.85 8.67
N ASN A 144 -7.59 6.19 8.67
CA ASN A 144 -6.51 7.17 8.71
C ASN A 144 -6.51 8.00 10.02
N SER A 145 -7.18 7.54 11.07
CA SER A 145 -7.30 8.27 12.35
C SER A 145 -5.95 8.54 13.02
N ARG A 146 -4.95 7.71 12.76
CA ARG A 146 -3.56 7.88 13.25
C ARG A 146 -2.79 9.01 12.57
N ARG A 147 -3.30 9.54 11.45
CA ARG A 147 -2.68 10.62 10.66
C ARG A 147 -3.03 12.01 11.24
N VAL A 148 -2.66 12.27 12.49
CA VAL A 148 -2.85 13.58 13.14
C VAL A 148 -1.92 14.63 12.53
N LYS A 149 -0.72 14.22 12.15
CA LYS A 149 0.28 14.98 11.38
C LYS A 149 0.76 14.14 10.22
N HIS A 150 1.20 14.79 9.16
CA HIS A 150 1.84 14.11 8.05
C HIS A 150 3.21 13.58 8.51
N THR A 151 3.43 12.30 8.30
CA THR A 151 4.74 11.65 8.47
C THR A 151 4.92 10.69 7.32
N ALA A 152 6.10 10.70 6.71
CA ALA A 152 6.35 9.91 5.52
C ALA A 152 6.08 8.41 5.73
N LEU A 153 6.36 7.87 6.92
CA LEU A 153 6.13 6.45 7.20
C LEU A 153 4.63 6.11 7.32
N ILE A 154 3.82 6.93 8.00
CA ILE A 154 2.37 6.73 8.11
C ILE A 154 1.72 6.88 6.74
N ASP A 155 2.15 7.86 5.97
CA ASP A 155 1.63 8.09 4.62
C ASP A 155 1.97 6.94 3.69
N CYS A 156 3.16 6.34 3.79
CA CYS A 156 3.49 5.08 3.12
C CYS A 156 2.58 3.91 3.55
N GLU A 157 2.27 3.75 4.84
CA GLU A 157 1.35 2.70 5.31
C GLU A 157 -0.06 2.87 4.75
N LEU A 158 -0.57 4.09 4.70
CA LEU A 158 -1.88 4.40 4.12
C LEU A 158 -1.85 4.21 2.60
N LEU A 159 -0.80 4.71 1.95
CA LEU A 159 -0.63 4.60 0.50
C LEU A 159 -0.52 3.15 0.04
N SER A 160 0.13 2.27 0.80
CA SER A 160 0.21 0.85 0.48
C SER A 160 -1.18 0.22 0.35
N LYS A 161 -2.08 0.49 1.29
CA LYS A 161 -3.47 0.02 1.28
C LYS A 161 -4.28 0.63 0.14
N VAL A 162 -4.10 1.93 -0.11
CA VAL A 162 -4.75 2.64 -1.22
C VAL A 162 -4.28 2.07 -2.56
N TYR A 163 -2.99 1.82 -2.72
CA TYR A 163 -2.40 1.31 -3.95
C TYR A 163 -2.93 -0.07 -4.33
N VAL A 164 -3.00 -1.01 -3.37
CA VAL A 164 -3.61 -2.34 -3.58
C VAL A 164 -5.04 -2.23 -4.11
N ASN A 165 -5.84 -1.32 -3.56
CA ASN A 165 -7.22 -1.08 -4.01
C ASN A 165 -7.27 -0.38 -5.39
N LEU A 166 -6.37 0.54 -5.69
CA LEU A 166 -6.28 1.21 -7.00
C LEU A 166 -5.89 0.22 -8.09
N ALA A 167 -4.93 -0.66 -7.83
CA ALA A 167 -4.48 -1.70 -8.75
C ALA A 167 -5.53 -2.79 -9.01
N GLY A 168 -6.67 -2.74 -8.30
CA GLY A 168 -7.76 -3.70 -8.49
C GLY A 168 -7.49 -5.07 -7.87
N GLN A 169 -6.44 -5.20 -7.07
CA GLN A 169 -6.11 -6.39 -6.29
C GLN A 169 -7.04 -6.43 -5.07
N LYS A 170 -8.33 -6.66 -5.29
CA LYS A 170 -9.22 -7.07 -4.20
C LYS A 170 -8.77 -8.46 -3.76
N GLU A 171 -8.79 -8.72 -2.45
CA GLU A 171 -8.75 -10.10 -1.97
C GLU A 171 -9.71 -10.92 -2.82
N PRO A 172 -9.34 -12.13 -3.28
CA PRO A 172 -10.24 -12.95 -4.05
C PRO A 172 -11.50 -13.17 -3.19
N THR A 173 -12.53 -12.38 -3.44
CA THR A 173 -13.84 -12.66 -2.92
C THR A 173 -14.25 -13.96 -3.61
N PHE A 174 -14.50 -15.00 -2.84
CA PHE A 174 -15.18 -16.19 -3.32
C PHE A 174 -16.55 -15.73 -3.84
N ASP A 175 -16.60 -15.39 -5.11
CA ASP A 175 -17.85 -15.01 -5.77
C ASP A 175 -18.60 -16.32 -6.03
N LEU A 176 -19.35 -16.77 -5.03
CA LEU A 176 -20.33 -17.85 -5.17
C LEU A 176 -21.52 -17.32 -5.99
N LYS A 177 -21.26 -16.71 -7.13
CA LYS A 177 -22.29 -16.60 -8.15
C LYS A 177 -22.53 -18.01 -8.65
N ILE A 178 -23.58 -18.62 -8.15
CA ILE A 178 -24.26 -19.73 -8.81
C ILE A 178 -24.63 -19.17 -10.19
N GLY A 179 -23.74 -19.37 -11.14
CA GLY A 179 -23.89 -18.86 -12.50
C GLY A 179 -25.01 -19.60 -13.16
N ASP A 180 -25.96 -18.85 -13.71
CA ASP A 180 -26.80 -19.33 -14.79
C ASP A 180 -25.94 -20.01 -15.85
N SER A 181 -26.26 -21.27 -16.08
CA SER A 181 -25.61 -22.16 -17.03
C SER A 181 -25.80 -21.68 -18.45
N SER A 182 -24.87 -20.91 -19.00
CA SER A 182 -24.67 -20.84 -20.46
C SER A 182 -23.35 -20.13 -20.79
N SER A 183 -22.31 -20.89 -20.94
CA SER A 183 -21.14 -20.78 -21.82
C SER A 183 -19.88 -21.44 -21.20
N PHE A 184 -19.91 -22.76 -21.08
CA PHE A 184 -18.67 -23.52 -21.00
C PHE A 184 -18.19 -23.79 -22.44
N SER A 185 -17.23 -23.00 -22.91
CA SER A 185 -16.41 -23.39 -24.05
C SER A 185 -15.47 -24.50 -23.59
N GLU A 186 -15.64 -25.66 -24.18
CA GLU A 186 -14.79 -26.84 -24.03
C GLU A 186 -13.34 -26.50 -24.32
N THR A 187 -12.49 -26.57 -23.30
CA THR A 187 -11.05 -26.75 -23.51
C THR A 187 -10.53 -27.78 -22.50
N THR A 188 -10.08 -28.88 -23.11
CA THR A 188 -9.22 -29.94 -22.61
C THR A 188 -9.77 -30.91 -21.56
N ASN A 189 -10.09 -32.10 -22.07
CA ASN A 189 -10.26 -33.37 -21.39
C ASN A 189 -9.11 -33.73 -20.44
N SER A 190 -9.20 -33.35 -19.18
CA SER A 190 -8.59 -34.12 -18.11
C SER A 190 -9.71 -34.91 -17.42
N LYS A 191 -9.69 -36.23 -17.57
CA LYS A 191 -10.63 -37.14 -16.92
C LYS A 191 -10.48 -37.03 -15.40
N ILE A 192 -11.23 -36.11 -14.77
CA ILE A 192 -11.35 -36.07 -13.32
C ILE A 192 -12.17 -37.30 -12.92
N LYS A 193 -11.51 -38.30 -12.34
CA LYS A 193 -12.19 -39.46 -11.75
C LYS A 193 -12.88 -39.01 -10.47
N TYR A 194 -14.17 -38.76 -10.56
CA TYR A 194 -14.98 -38.59 -9.35
C TYR A 194 -15.08 -39.92 -8.61
N TYR A 195 -15.04 -39.88 -7.28
CA TYR A 195 -15.18 -41.04 -6.44
C TYR A 195 -16.61 -41.60 -6.61
N LYS A 196 -16.71 -42.82 -7.15
CA LYS A 196 -18.02 -43.48 -7.42
C LYS A 196 -18.67 -44.09 -6.16
N LYS A 197 -17.96 -44.16 -5.04
CA LYS A 197 -18.48 -44.82 -3.83
C LYS A 197 -19.15 -43.79 -2.92
N VAL A 198 -20.48 -43.79 -2.91
CA VAL A 198 -21.27 -43.04 -1.94
C VAL A 198 -21.22 -43.79 -0.62
N ILE A 199 -20.62 -43.22 0.41
CA ILE A 199 -20.65 -43.74 1.77
C ILE A 199 -22.02 -43.38 2.36
N LYS A 200 -22.82 -44.39 2.67
CA LYS A 200 -24.10 -44.19 3.36
C LYS A 200 -23.88 -44.39 4.85
N PRO A 201 -24.40 -43.52 5.72
CA PRO A 201 -24.31 -43.71 7.16
C PRO A 201 -25.06 -44.96 7.62
N THR A 202 -24.56 -45.58 8.67
CA THR A 202 -25.21 -46.73 9.32
C THR A 202 -26.46 -46.27 10.06
N GLN A 203 -27.37 -47.23 10.38
CA GLN A 203 -28.58 -46.92 11.14
C GLN A 203 -28.27 -46.40 12.55
N GLU A 204 -27.16 -46.83 13.13
CA GLU A 204 -26.70 -46.34 14.44
C GLU A 204 -26.21 -44.88 14.37
N GLU A 205 -25.44 -44.55 13.33
CA GLU A 205 -24.98 -43.16 13.11
C GLU A 205 -26.17 -42.22 12.88
N ILE A 206 -27.17 -42.66 12.11
CA ILE A 206 -28.37 -41.84 11.88
C ILE A 206 -29.16 -41.63 13.19
N LYS A 207 -29.24 -42.66 14.05
CA LYS A 207 -29.88 -42.55 15.36
C LYS A 207 -29.14 -41.58 16.27
N LEU A 208 -27.84 -41.73 16.43
CA LEU A 208 -26.99 -40.82 17.22
C LEU A 208 -27.10 -39.39 16.73
N HIS A 209 -27.11 -39.18 15.41
CA HIS A 209 -27.29 -37.86 14.83
C HIS A 209 -28.64 -37.23 15.18
N LYS A 210 -29.72 -38.01 15.09
CA LYS A 210 -31.06 -37.54 15.47
C LYS A 210 -31.16 -37.21 16.96
N ASP A 211 -30.53 -37.99 17.82
CA ASP A 211 -30.52 -37.77 19.27
C ASP A 211 -29.69 -36.51 19.61
N PHE A 212 -28.57 -36.29 18.92
CA PHE A 212 -27.78 -35.06 19.03
C PHE A 212 -28.57 -33.82 18.59
N LEU A 213 -29.29 -33.89 17.47
CA LEU A 213 -30.12 -32.78 16.99
C LEU A 213 -31.24 -32.42 17.99
N LYS A 214 -31.80 -33.42 18.71
CA LYS A 214 -32.84 -33.18 19.71
C LYS A 214 -32.31 -32.61 21.03
N SER A 215 -31.13 -33.06 21.47
CA SER A 215 -30.61 -32.74 22.79
C SER A 215 -29.69 -31.50 22.81
N SER A 216 -28.95 -31.27 21.74
CA SER A 216 -27.86 -30.28 21.72
C SER A 216 -28.19 -29.02 20.92
N LEU A 217 -29.20 -29.00 20.07
CA LEU A 217 -29.59 -27.82 19.30
C LEU A 217 -30.85 -27.16 19.84
N LYS A 218 -30.76 -25.87 20.20
CA LYS A 218 -31.90 -25.06 20.66
C LYS A 218 -32.96 -24.82 19.57
N LYS A 219 -32.62 -24.91 18.29
CA LYS A 219 -33.52 -24.87 17.13
C LYS A 219 -33.01 -25.85 16.09
N ASN A 220 -33.86 -26.75 15.65
CA ASN A 220 -33.62 -27.73 14.60
C ASN A 220 -34.40 -27.33 13.35
N PHE A 221 -33.73 -27.09 12.24
CA PHE A 221 -34.31 -26.75 10.94
C PHE A 221 -34.29 -27.93 9.96
N PHE A 222 -33.85 -29.12 10.41
CA PHE A 222 -33.81 -30.34 9.62
C PHE A 222 -34.89 -31.29 10.15
N ASN A 223 -35.97 -31.42 9.40
CA ASN A 223 -36.99 -32.46 9.61
C ASN A 223 -36.64 -33.71 8.81
#